data_cd9ae957a435d52d1769c7683d65518e
#
_entry.id   cd9ae957a435d52d1769c7683d65518e
#
_cell.length_a   1.000
_cell.length_b   1.000
_cell.length_c   1.000
_cell.angle_alpha   90.00
_cell.angle_beta   90.00
_cell.angle_gamma   90.00
#
_symmetry.space_group_name_H-M   'P 1'
#
loop_
_entity.id
_entity.type
_entity.pdbx_description
1 polymer ?
#
loop_
_entity_poly.entity_id
_entity_poly.type
_entity_poly.pdbx_seq_one_letter_code
_entity_poly.pdbx_strand_id
1 'polypeptide(L)'
;MKDLVQKAIEDITVITKKFPEEPFRIISANPELAIPYLNSAIEKAILEKDDLDEEYQLHFYALYLLGQFQEKKSFSKIMELISLPSETLDRLIGDAVTTNLCDILYNTYDGNMELLKKSVQDPDIDDYARSSILKTMEQLYLDGNLDKEEFRDFIRQIVYDREEIGEYIYTELAYVICNCFFVEMFPELRQLFADERVDEYGIGGFAECVDMMFKDKEEICRTPMNAADLLRGWAMFDQPKQKDSRKKNTKALSQAAKGKPEKKTKIGRNDPCPCGSGKKYKQCCMDKPQAPIDTVETAQEKQKWLKNYPISATKREEGKIYLEDFFDSESIEIDKLLYLALMHRPTPIWQREADDVVNNRKRIYLSEAFAKFKKKIEKEDIKTFQEYDEKYSIHYQCREWMEHLRMLLQKSGDGELLESVTQCCKKMQ
;
A
#
# COMPACT_ATOMS: atom_id res chain seq x y z
N MET A 1 -41.89 9.87 -24.10
CA MET A 1 -40.55 9.58 -23.57
C MET A 1 -40.16 10.58 -22.48
N LYS A 2 -40.26 11.90 -22.74
CA LYS A 2 -39.91 12.92 -21.72
C LYS A 2 -40.71 12.74 -20.41
N ASP A 3 -42.02 12.57 -20.48
CA ASP A 3 -42.86 12.35 -19.30
C ASP A 3 -42.51 11.06 -18.54
N LEU A 4 -42.07 10.02 -19.28
CA LEU A 4 -41.64 8.75 -18.68
C LEU A 4 -40.33 8.91 -17.90
N VAL A 5 -39.34 9.65 -18.45
CA VAL A 5 -38.10 9.96 -17.79
C VAL A 5 -38.32 10.85 -16.57
N GLN A 6 -39.16 11.89 -16.72
CA GLN A 6 -39.51 12.77 -15.61
C GLN A 6 -40.13 11.98 -14.45
N LYS A 7 -41.08 11.10 -14.74
CA LYS A 7 -41.69 10.22 -13.71
C LYS A 7 -40.63 9.31 -13.05
N ALA A 8 -39.72 8.71 -13.84
CA ALA A 8 -38.66 7.88 -13.29
C ALA A 8 -37.71 8.67 -12.38
N ILE A 9 -37.42 9.94 -12.69
CA ILE A 9 -36.68 10.85 -11.82
C ILE A 9 -37.45 11.14 -10.54
N GLU A 10 -38.75 11.42 -10.60
CA GLU A 10 -39.61 11.64 -9.45
C GLU A 10 -39.65 10.42 -8.54
N ASP A 11 -39.73 9.21 -9.12
CA ASP A 11 -39.75 7.93 -8.39
C ASP A 11 -38.46 7.63 -7.61
N ILE A 12 -37.30 8.24 -7.97
CA ILE A 12 -36.00 8.09 -7.29
C ILE A 12 -35.61 9.32 -6.46
N THR A 13 -36.48 10.32 -6.37
CA THR A 13 -36.18 11.56 -5.63
C THR A 13 -36.14 11.33 -4.13
N VAL A 14 -36.93 10.39 -3.62
CA VAL A 14 -37.09 10.08 -2.21
C VAL A 14 -36.53 8.69 -1.87
N ILE A 15 -36.00 8.54 -0.69
CA ILE A 15 -35.45 7.26 -0.21
C ILE A 15 -36.46 6.13 -0.31
N THR A 16 -36.03 5.00 -0.87
CA THR A 16 -36.84 3.77 -0.99
C THR A 16 -36.14 2.59 -0.29
N LYS A 17 -36.91 1.68 0.32
CA LYS A 17 -36.35 0.46 0.95
C LYS A 17 -35.81 -0.58 -0.04
N LYS A 18 -36.26 -0.50 -1.28
CA LYS A 18 -35.82 -1.40 -2.35
C LYS A 18 -35.18 -0.59 -3.46
N PHE A 19 -34.12 -1.13 -4.04
CA PHE A 19 -33.49 -0.49 -5.17
C PHE A 19 -34.52 -0.28 -6.32
N PRO A 20 -34.65 0.95 -6.86
CA PRO A 20 -35.66 1.29 -7.86
C PRO A 20 -35.24 0.86 -9.27
N GLU A 21 -35.25 -0.45 -9.57
CA GLU A 21 -34.77 -1.07 -10.82
C GLU A 21 -35.35 -0.45 -12.08
N GLU A 22 -36.67 -0.30 -12.15
CA GLU A 22 -37.34 0.19 -13.35
C GLU A 22 -37.06 1.67 -13.62
N PRO A 23 -37.13 2.59 -12.66
CA PRO A 23 -36.67 3.96 -12.83
C PRO A 23 -35.23 4.05 -13.34
N PHE A 24 -34.27 3.33 -12.72
CA PHE A 24 -32.88 3.32 -13.17
C PHE A 24 -32.73 2.82 -14.60
N ARG A 25 -33.46 1.78 -14.99
CA ARG A 25 -33.45 1.26 -16.37
C ARG A 25 -33.96 2.31 -17.37
N ILE A 26 -35.04 3.03 -17.04
CA ILE A 26 -35.60 4.10 -17.90
C ILE A 26 -34.62 5.25 -18.02
N ILE A 27 -34.03 5.71 -16.91
CA ILE A 27 -33.08 6.82 -16.89
C ILE A 27 -31.82 6.45 -17.68
N SER A 28 -31.24 5.26 -17.41
CA SER A 28 -30.04 4.78 -18.11
C SER A 28 -30.23 4.62 -19.63
N ALA A 29 -31.45 4.34 -20.09
CA ALA A 29 -31.77 4.25 -21.50
C ALA A 29 -32.00 5.63 -22.19
N ASN A 30 -32.04 6.71 -21.41
CA ASN A 30 -32.39 8.05 -21.93
C ASN A 30 -31.50 9.16 -21.31
N PRO A 31 -30.16 9.06 -21.42
CA PRO A 31 -29.23 9.96 -20.71
C PRO A 31 -29.45 11.44 -21.05
N GLU A 32 -29.64 11.78 -22.33
CA GLU A 32 -29.83 13.18 -22.77
C GLU A 32 -31.04 13.86 -22.11
N LEU A 33 -32.09 13.09 -21.83
CA LEU A 33 -33.29 13.61 -21.17
C LEU A 33 -33.11 13.66 -19.64
N ALA A 34 -32.29 12.80 -19.06
CA ALA A 34 -32.08 12.71 -17.62
C ALA A 34 -31.04 13.71 -17.10
N ILE A 35 -29.91 13.92 -17.81
CA ILE A 35 -28.80 14.77 -17.41
C ILE A 35 -29.21 16.14 -16.84
N PRO A 36 -30.16 16.90 -17.44
CA PRO A 36 -30.58 18.18 -16.86
C PRO A 36 -31.17 18.06 -15.45
N TYR A 37 -31.98 17.02 -15.20
CA TYR A 37 -32.54 16.78 -13.86
C TYR A 37 -31.48 16.36 -12.84
N LEU A 38 -30.51 15.52 -13.26
CA LEU A 38 -29.42 15.06 -12.42
C LEU A 38 -28.49 16.22 -12.03
N ASN A 39 -28.14 17.09 -12.98
CA ASN A 39 -27.37 18.31 -12.68
C ASN A 39 -28.10 19.24 -11.73
N SER A 40 -29.42 19.42 -11.93
CA SER A 40 -30.23 20.23 -11.01
C SER A 40 -30.29 19.63 -9.59
N ALA A 41 -30.22 18.30 -9.46
CA ALA A 41 -30.17 17.64 -8.17
C ALA A 41 -28.85 17.90 -7.44
N ILE A 42 -27.71 17.88 -8.14
CA ILE A 42 -26.41 18.26 -7.59
C ILE A 42 -26.42 19.73 -7.15
N GLU A 43 -26.91 20.64 -8.02
CA GLU A 43 -27.04 22.06 -7.68
C GLU A 43 -27.89 22.30 -6.44
N LYS A 44 -29.03 21.60 -6.35
CA LYS A 44 -29.91 21.68 -5.19
C LYS A 44 -29.18 21.26 -3.91
N ALA A 45 -28.44 20.15 -3.95
CA ALA A 45 -27.68 19.68 -2.77
C ALA A 45 -26.61 20.69 -2.35
N ILE A 46 -25.92 21.34 -3.30
CA ILE A 46 -24.94 22.38 -3.02
C ILE A 46 -25.60 23.62 -2.39
N LEU A 47 -26.73 24.05 -2.92
CA LEU A 47 -27.40 25.27 -2.49
C LEU A 47 -28.09 25.11 -1.11
N GLU A 48 -28.79 24.01 -0.90
CA GLU A 48 -29.56 23.75 0.32
C GLU A 48 -28.68 23.21 1.45
N LYS A 49 -27.59 22.51 1.12
CA LYS A 49 -26.63 21.98 2.13
C LYS A 49 -27.35 21.28 3.29
N ASP A 50 -27.18 21.81 4.50
CA ASP A 50 -27.73 21.25 5.73
C ASP A 50 -29.26 21.38 5.84
N ASP A 51 -29.87 22.26 5.03
CA ASP A 51 -31.32 22.43 4.95
C ASP A 51 -31.99 21.45 3.97
N LEU A 52 -31.20 20.62 3.23
CA LEU A 52 -31.72 19.63 2.32
C LEU A 52 -32.54 18.58 3.06
N ASP A 53 -33.76 18.31 2.54
CA ASP A 53 -34.64 17.31 3.12
C ASP A 53 -33.93 15.94 3.26
N GLU A 54 -33.97 15.34 4.45
CA GLU A 54 -33.30 14.07 4.76
C GLU A 54 -33.82 12.91 3.89
N GLU A 55 -35.06 12.96 3.39
CA GLU A 55 -35.60 11.95 2.51
C GLU A 55 -35.18 12.16 1.03
N TYR A 56 -34.61 13.33 0.68
CA TYR A 56 -34.19 13.65 -0.69
C TYR A 56 -32.93 12.89 -1.08
N GLN A 57 -33.00 12.00 -2.08
CA GLN A 57 -31.91 11.11 -2.47
C GLN A 57 -31.40 11.32 -3.90
N LEU A 58 -32.07 12.14 -4.70
CA LEU A 58 -31.75 12.26 -6.14
C LEU A 58 -30.31 12.72 -6.39
N HIS A 59 -29.76 13.61 -5.56
CA HIS A 59 -28.37 14.08 -5.68
C HIS A 59 -27.35 12.93 -5.56
N PHE A 60 -27.59 11.99 -4.65
CA PHE A 60 -26.75 10.81 -4.46
C PHE A 60 -26.78 9.90 -5.71
N TYR A 61 -27.99 9.60 -6.21
CA TYR A 61 -28.12 8.81 -7.44
C TYR A 61 -27.57 9.54 -8.67
N ALA A 62 -27.66 10.86 -8.70
CA ALA A 62 -27.16 11.68 -9.79
C ALA A 62 -25.64 11.53 -9.97
N LEU A 63 -24.86 11.45 -8.90
CA LEU A 63 -23.42 11.21 -8.97
C LEU A 63 -23.09 9.94 -9.77
N TYR A 64 -23.73 8.83 -9.42
CA TYR A 64 -23.50 7.54 -10.08
C TYR A 64 -23.98 7.52 -11.54
N LEU A 65 -25.15 8.11 -11.82
CA LEU A 65 -25.70 8.17 -13.16
C LEU A 65 -24.89 9.10 -14.07
N LEU A 66 -24.43 10.26 -13.56
CA LEU A 66 -23.56 11.16 -14.33
C LEU A 66 -22.20 10.50 -14.61
N GLY A 67 -21.65 9.77 -13.66
CA GLY A 67 -20.46 8.93 -13.87
C GLY A 67 -20.69 7.85 -14.92
N GLN A 68 -21.80 7.11 -14.87
CA GLN A 68 -22.18 6.11 -15.87
C GLN A 68 -22.32 6.72 -17.28
N PHE A 69 -22.87 7.94 -17.37
CA PHE A 69 -23.05 8.65 -18.65
C PHE A 69 -21.78 9.33 -19.15
N GLN A 70 -20.73 9.34 -18.34
CA GLN A 70 -19.48 10.05 -18.60
C GLN A 70 -19.72 11.53 -18.93
N GLU A 71 -20.64 12.19 -18.17
CA GLU A 71 -21.05 13.56 -18.43
C GLU A 71 -20.01 14.56 -17.94
N LYS A 72 -19.11 14.93 -18.84
CA LYS A 72 -17.96 15.80 -18.56
C LYS A 72 -18.34 17.21 -18.07
N LYS A 73 -19.48 17.73 -18.55
CA LYS A 73 -19.97 19.07 -18.16
C LYS A 73 -20.42 19.13 -16.71
N SER A 74 -20.65 18.00 -16.07
CA SER A 74 -21.03 17.92 -14.67
C SER A 74 -19.82 17.95 -13.72
N PHE A 75 -18.61 17.79 -14.25
CA PHE A 75 -17.39 17.65 -13.44
C PHE A 75 -17.20 18.80 -12.46
N SER A 76 -17.26 20.05 -12.93
CA SER A 76 -17.06 21.23 -12.07
C SER A 76 -18.09 21.31 -10.94
N LYS A 77 -19.34 20.91 -11.17
CA LYS A 77 -20.39 20.86 -10.14
C LYS A 77 -20.16 19.74 -9.14
N ILE A 78 -19.68 18.59 -9.59
CA ILE A 78 -19.31 17.49 -8.71
C ILE A 78 -18.14 17.92 -7.82
N MET A 79 -17.14 18.59 -8.38
CA MET A 79 -16.03 19.14 -7.61
C MET A 79 -16.49 20.18 -6.58
N GLU A 80 -17.46 21.04 -6.92
CA GLU A 80 -18.06 21.99 -5.98
C GLU A 80 -18.79 21.26 -4.83
N LEU A 81 -19.56 20.20 -5.13
CA LEU A 81 -20.23 19.38 -4.12
C LEU A 81 -19.25 18.73 -3.13
N ILE A 82 -18.16 18.14 -3.63
CA ILE A 82 -17.19 17.47 -2.79
C ILE A 82 -16.26 18.41 -2.04
N SER A 83 -16.30 19.70 -2.36
CA SER A 83 -15.60 20.76 -1.62
C SER A 83 -16.45 21.36 -0.50
N LEU A 84 -17.63 20.83 -0.22
CA LEU A 84 -18.42 21.22 0.94
C LEU A 84 -17.73 20.75 2.25
N PRO A 85 -18.02 21.39 3.40
CA PRO A 85 -17.47 20.95 4.68
C PRO A 85 -17.72 19.46 4.96
N SER A 86 -16.77 18.79 5.61
CA SER A 86 -16.78 17.33 5.83
C SER A 86 -18.09 16.80 6.41
N GLU A 87 -18.65 17.47 7.43
CA GLU A 87 -19.94 17.08 8.04
C GLU A 87 -21.11 17.12 7.05
N THR A 88 -21.14 18.19 6.22
CA THR A 88 -22.17 18.33 5.17
C THR A 88 -21.97 17.27 4.07
N LEU A 89 -20.72 17.04 3.65
CA LEU A 89 -20.39 16.06 2.65
C LEU A 89 -20.76 14.63 3.09
N ASP A 90 -20.39 14.25 4.32
CA ASP A 90 -20.75 12.95 4.90
C ASP A 90 -22.27 12.74 4.93
N ARG A 91 -23.05 13.75 5.33
CA ARG A 91 -24.50 13.68 5.33
C ARG A 91 -25.09 13.53 3.94
N LEU A 92 -24.51 14.20 2.92
CA LEU A 92 -25.04 14.18 1.55
C LEU A 92 -24.71 12.89 0.81
N ILE A 93 -23.48 12.41 0.92
CA ILE A 93 -23.00 11.28 0.10
C ILE A 93 -22.33 10.15 0.89
N GLY A 94 -22.06 10.34 2.19
CA GLY A 94 -21.58 9.30 3.12
C GLY A 94 -20.44 8.46 2.55
N ASP A 95 -20.52 7.15 2.70
CA ASP A 95 -19.50 6.19 2.27
C ASP A 95 -19.17 6.24 0.75
N ALA A 96 -19.95 6.95 -0.07
CA ALA A 96 -19.62 7.11 -1.50
C ALA A 96 -18.30 7.84 -1.69
N VAL A 97 -17.90 8.70 -0.74
CA VAL A 97 -16.63 9.44 -0.78
C VAL A 97 -15.44 8.46 -0.87
N THR A 98 -15.46 7.40 -0.09
CA THR A 98 -14.37 6.42 -0.04
C THR A 98 -14.55 5.24 -1.01
N THR A 99 -15.80 4.95 -1.42
CA THR A 99 -16.13 3.74 -2.17
C THR A 99 -16.11 3.95 -3.68
N ASN A 100 -16.74 5.02 -4.18
CA ASN A 100 -16.98 5.20 -5.61
C ASN A 100 -16.62 6.60 -6.15
N LEU A 101 -16.27 7.56 -5.29
CA LEU A 101 -16.03 8.94 -5.73
C LEU A 101 -14.90 9.01 -6.77
N CYS A 102 -13.83 8.26 -6.59
CA CYS A 102 -12.75 8.18 -7.57
C CYS A 102 -13.25 7.77 -8.96
N ASP A 103 -14.09 6.72 -9.05
CA ASP A 103 -14.65 6.27 -10.33
C ASP A 103 -15.58 7.33 -10.94
N ILE A 104 -16.37 8.00 -10.12
CA ILE A 104 -17.27 9.08 -10.56
C ILE A 104 -16.46 10.24 -11.13
N LEU A 105 -15.43 10.70 -10.40
CA LEU A 105 -14.56 11.78 -10.85
C LEU A 105 -13.82 11.42 -12.14
N TYR A 106 -13.24 10.21 -12.20
CA TYR A 106 -12.55 9.71 -13.38
C TYR A 106 -13.47 9.72 -14.62
N ASN A 107 -14.69 9.18 -14.48
CA ASN A 107 -15.63 9.09 -15.58
C ASN A 107 -16.20 10.46 -16.03
N THR A 108 -16.30 11.43 -15.12
CA THR A 108 -16.79 12.78 -15.42
C THR A 108 -15.69 13.79 -15.71
N TYR A 109 -14.41 13.43 -15.56
CA TYR A 109 -13.27 14.33 -15.74
C TYR A 109 -13.30 15.06 -17.08
N ASP A 110 -13.24 16.39 -17.05
CA ASP A 110 -13.39 17.29 -18.19
C ASP A 110 -12.09 17.79 -18.81
N GLY A 111 -10.94 17.40 -18.22
CA GLY A 111 -9.61 17.85 -18.63
C GLY A 111 -9.01 18.93 -17.72
N ASN A 112 -9.72 19.41 -16.70
CA ASN A 112 -9.24 20.47 -15.81
C ASN A 112 -8.33 19.91 -14.70
N MET A 113 -7.07 19.62 -15.04
CA MET A 113 -6.07 19.09 -14.12
C MET A 113 -5.75 20.08 -12.99
N GLU A 114 -5.74 21.36 -13.28
CA GLU A 114 -5.43 22.40 -12.27
C GLU A 114 -6.48 22.42 -11.14
N LEU A 115 -7.75 22.14 -11.46
CA LEU A 115 -8.78 22.00 -10.43
C LEU A 115 -8.51 20.81 -9.51
N LEU A 116 -8.10 19.65 -10.05
CA LEU A 116 -7.73 18.48 -9.25
C LEU A 116 -6.54 18.81 -8.33
N LYS A 117 -5.45 19.37 -8.88
CA LYS A 117 -4.25 19.73 -8.13
C LYS A 117 -4.55 20.70 -6.99
N LYS A 118 -5.31 21.76 -7.28
CA LYS A 118 -5.72 22.74 -6.28
C LYS A 118 -6.54 22.10 -5.17
N SER A 119 -7.50 21.26 -5.51
CA SER A 119 -8.38 20.60 -4.53
C SER A 119 -7.62 19.61 -3.64
N VAL A 120 -6.59 18.91 -4.14
CA VAL A 120 -5.73 18.05 -3.31
C VAL A 120 -4.98 18.85 -2.24
N GLN A 121 -4.55 20.06 -2.57
CA GLN A 121 -3.78 20.92 -1.67
C GLN A 121 -4.64 21.76 -0.72
N ASP A 122 -5.96 21.81 -0.94
CA ASP A 122 -6.87 22.64 -0.14
C ASP A 122 -7.25 21.91 1.17
N PRO A 123 -6.77 22.39 2.35
CA PRO A 123 -7.05 21.74 3.63
C PRO A 123 -8.50 21.89 4.10
N ASP A 124 -9.28 22.78 3.49
CA ASP A 124 -10.70 22.96 3.81
C ASP A 124 -11.58 21.86 3.17
N ILE A 125 -11.03 21.09 2.22
CA ILE A 125 -11.72 19.94 1.59
C ILE A 125 -11.45 18.69 2.43
N ASP A 126 -12.49 17.86 2.58
CA ASP A 126 -12.45 16.58 3.30
C ASP A 126 -11.30 15.68 2.82
N ASP A 127 -10.56 15.06 3.75
CA ASP A 127 -9.38 14.24 3.44
C ASP A 127 -9.71 13.03 2.56
N TYR A 128 -10.86 12.39 2.74
CA TYR A 128 -11.28 11.26 1.92
C TYR A 128 -11.68 11.70 0.50
N ALA A 129 -12.25 12.90 0.38
CA ALA A 129 -12.52 13.49 -0.93
C ALA A 129 -11.20 13.83 -1.66
N ARG A 130 -10.23 14.43 -0.96
CA ARG A 130 -8.89 14.72 -1.50
C ARG A 130 -8.15 13.44 -1.91
N SER A 131 -8.22 12.38 -1.10
CA SER A 131 -7.70 11.06 -1.44
C SER A 131 -8.35 10.51 -2.71
N SER A 132 -9.66 10.62 -2.84
CA SER A 132 -10.37 10.18 -4.06
C SER A 132 -9.95 10.98 -5.29
N ILE A 133 -9.62 12.27 -5.14
CA ILE A 133 -9.05 13.10 -6.21
C ILE A 133 -7.64 12.59 -6.59
N LEU A 134 -6.77 12.29 -5.62
CA LEU A 134 -5.44 11.72 -5.88
C LEU A 134 -5.54 10.38 -6.60
N LYS A 135 -6.44 9.50 -6.19
CA LYS A 135 -6.73 8.22 -6.87
C LYS A 135 -7.24 8.43 -8.30
N THR A 136 -8.02 9.49 -8.53
CA THR A 136 -8.43 9.88 -9.88
C THR A 136 -7.22 10.28 -10.73
N MET A 137 -6.29 11.08 -10.19
CA MET A 137 -5.06 11.47 -10.88
C MET A 137 -4.17 10.24 -11.16
N GLU A 138 -4.04 9.31 -10.19
CA GLU A 138 -3.35 8.02 -10.39
C GLU A 138 -3.96 7.24 -11.57
N GLN A 139 -5.28 7.14 -11.63
CA GLN A 139 -5.96 6.46 -12.74
C GLN A 139 -5.74 7.15 -14.08
N LEU A 140 -5.81 8.49 -14.13
CA LEU A 140 -5.52 9.26 -15.32
C LEU A 140 -4.09 9.05 -15.82
N TYR A 141 -3.11 8.96 -14.91
CA TYR A 141 -1.74 8.63 -15.25
C TYR A 141 -1.61 7.21 -15.80
N LEU A 142 -2.17 6.22 -15.15
CA LEU A 142 -2.10 4.81 -15.57
C LEU A 142 -2.73 4.57 -16.94
N ASP A 143 -3.71 5.40 -17.35
CA ASP A 143 -4.33 5.35 -18.66
C ASP A 143 -3.66 6.28 -19.70
N GLY A 144 -2.54 6.92 -19.34
CA GLY A 144 -1.81 7.82 -20.24
C GLY A 144 -2.48 9.17 -20.50
N ASN A 145 -3.46 9.56 -19.66
CA ASN A 145 -4.16 10.86 -19.75
C ASN A 145 -3.54 11.94 -18.83
N LEU A 146 -2.52 11.60 -18.07
CA LEU A 146 -1.70 12.52 -17.28
C LEU A 146 -0.22 12.21 -17.55
N ASP A 147 0.56 13.25 -17.88
CA ASP A 147 1.99 13.11 -18.14
C ASP A 147 2.76 12.71 -16.88
N LYS A 148 3.78 11.85 -17.04
CA LYS A 148 4.58 11.33 -15.94
C LYS A 148 5.32 12.44 -15.19
N GLU A 149 5.99 13.33 -15.91
CA GLU A 149 6.78 14.40 -15.29
C GLU A 149 5.86 15.42 -14.61
N GLU A 150 4.74 15.77 -15.23
CA GLU A 150 3.72 16.64 -14.64
C GLU A 150 3.21 16.09 -13.32
N PHE A 151 2.92 14.78 -13.25
CA PHE A 151 2.42 14.16 -12.02
C PHE A 151 3.50 14.07 -10.93
N ARG A 152 4.70 13.68 -11.30
CA ARG A 152 5.84 13.63 -10.38
C ARG A 152 6.18 15.01 -9.82
N ASP A 153 6.19 16.05 -10.66
CA ASP A 153 6.49 17.41 -10.22
C ASP A 153 5.42 17.92 -9.24
N PHE A 154 4.16 17.60 -9.47
CA PHE A 154 3.09 17.90 -8.53
C PHE A 154 3.30 17.19 -7.18
N ILE A 155 3.59 15.88 -7.18
CA ILE A 155 3.86 15.13 -5.93
C ILE A 155 5.09 15.72 -5.23
N ARG A 156 6.17 15.98 -5.96
CA ARG A 156 7.42 16.56 -5.44
C ARG A 156 7.16 17.92 -4.79
N GLN A 157 6.36 18.76 -5.42
CA GLN A 157 5.97 20.05 -4.85
C GLN A 157 5.32 19.85 -3.47
N ILE A 158 4.36 18.96 -3.34
CA ILE A 158 3.67 18.69 -2.07
C ILE A 158 4.63 18.15 -1.00
N VAL A 159 5.50 17.20 -1.35
CA VAL A 159 6.44 16.58 -0.40
C VAL A 159 7.39 17.61 0.20
N TYR A 160 7.87 18.56 -0.60
CA TYR A 160 8.83 19.57 -0.17
C TYR A 160 8.20 20.91 0.23
N ASP A 161 6.88 21.07 0.08
CA ASP A 161 6.17 22.22 0.59
C ASP A 161 6.18 22.22 2.12
N ARG A 162 6.18 23.44 2.68
CA ARG A 162 6.12 23.64 4.13
C ARG A 162 4.69 23.68 4.67
N GLU A 163 3.71 23.82 3.79
CA GLU A 163 2.31 23.80 4.17
C GLU A 163 1.90 22.37 4.52
N GLU A 164 1.35 22.19 5.72
CA GLU A 164 0.87 20.90 6.21
C GLU A 164 -0.49 20.59 5.58
N ILE A 165 -0.57 19.48 4.84
CA ILE A 165 -1.80 19.06 4.17
C ILE A 165 -2.48 17.84 4.81
N GLY A 166 -1.95 17.34 5.93
CA GLY A 166 -2.50 16.22 6.70
C GLY A 166 -1.86 14.86 6.40
N GLU A 167 -1.66 14.08 7.47
CA GLU A 167 -1.02 12.75 7.45
C GLU A 167 -1.72 11.79 6.46
N TYR A 168 -3.05 11.87 6.38
CA TYR A 168 -3.82 11.02 5.49
C TYR A 168 -3.45 11.23 4.01
N ILE A 169 -3.26 12.48 3.59
CA ILE A 169 -2.89 12.82 2.21
C ILE A 169 -1.44 12.42 1.91
N TYR A 170 -0.53 12.59 2.86
CA TYR A 170 0.86 12.13 2.69
C TYR A 170 0.94 10.60 2.57
N THR A 171 0.10 9.86 3.31
CA THR A 171 -0.02 8.41 3.18
C THR A 171 -0.55 8.01 1.80
N GLU A 172 -1.55 8.71 1.29
CA GLU A 172 -2.06 8.47 -0.08
C GLU A 172 -1.01 8.81 -1.15
N LEU A 173 -0.20 9.85 -0.97
CA LEU A 173 0.91 10.15 -1.88
C LEU A 173 1.95 9.02 -1.91
N ALA A 174 2.26 8.41 -0.76
CA ALA A 174 3.14 7.25 -0.69
C ALA A 174 2.54 6.06 -1.46
N TYR A 175 1.23 5.81 -1.35
CA TYR A 175 0.54 4.80 -2.17
C TYR A 175 0.64 5.11 -3.66
N VAL A 176 0.40 6.36 -4.07
CA VAL A 176 0.48 6.79 -5.48
C VAL A 176 1.89 6.57 -6.04
N ILE A 177 2.94 6.96 -5.32
CA ILE A 177 4.34 6.73 -5.72
C ILE A 177 4.57 5.23 -5.97
N CYS A 178 4.10 4.38 -5.07
CA CYS A 178 4.24 2.92 -5.20
C CYS A 178 3.41 2.35 -6.35
N ASN A 179 2.16 2.79 -6.50
CA ASN A 179 1.23 2.27 -7.50
C ASN A 179 1.61 2.69 -8.92
N CYS A 180 2.14 3.90 -9.07
CA CYS A 180 2.60 4.43 -10.35
C CYS A 180 4.01 3.98 -10.75
N PHE A 181 4.68 3.16 -9.94
CA PHE A 181 6.07 2.72 -10.21
C PHE A 181 7.05 3.88 -10.35
N PHE A 182 6.92 4.91 -9.52
CA PHE A 182 7.84 6.05 -9.54
C PHE A 182 9.12 5.76 -8.73
N VAL A 183 9.93 4.82 -9.20
CA VAL A 183 11.20 4.43 -8.53
C VAL A 183 12.13 5.64 -8.38
N GLU A 184 12.10 6.54 -9.35
CA GLU A 184 12.89 7.78 -9.33
C GLU A 184 12.48 8.75 -8.20
N MET A 185 11.33 8.49 -7.53
CA MET A 185 10.83 9.25 -6.39
C MET A 185 11.14 8.59 -5.04
N PHE A 186 12.06 7.65 -4.97
CA PHE A 186 12.54 7.11 -3.69
C PHE A 186 13.04 8.20 -2.72
N PRO A 187 13.74 9.26 -3.15
CA PRO A 187 14.09 10.36 -2.26
C PRO A 187 12.87 11.03 -1.61
N GLU A 188 11.83 11.33 -2.39
CA GLU A 188 10.59 11.93 -1.90
C GLU A 188 9.83 10.98 -0.97
N LEU A 189 9.73 9.70 -1.34
CA LEU A 189 9.10 8.69 -0.49
C LEU A 189 9.84 8.57 0.86
N ARG A 190 11.18 8.51 0.84
CA ARG A 190 11.98 8.49 2.07
C ARG A 190 11.80 9.74 2.92
N GLN A 191 11.65 10.91 2.28
CA GLN A 191 11.42 12.16 3.00
C GLN A 191 10.11 12.12 3.79
N LEU A 192 9.04 11.58 3.19
CA LEU A 192 7.76 11.43 3.87
C LEU A 192 7.88 10.59 5.15
N PHE A 193 8.63 9.48 5.11
CA PHE A 193 8.89 8.64 6.30
C PHE A 193 9.83 9.32 7.30
N ALA A 194 10.88 10.01 6.84
CA ALA A 194 11.83 10.69 7.70
C ALA A 194 11.19 11.86 8.48
N ASP A 195 10.21 12.50 7.88
CA ASP A 195 9.43 13.59 8.49
C ASP A 195 8.25 13.07 9.34
N GLU A 196 8.09 11.74 9.48
CA GLU A 196 6.99 11.09 10.23
C GLU A 196 5.59 11.55 9.75
N ARG A 197 5.45 11.80 8.42
CA ARG A 197 4.20 12.30 7.82
C ARG A 197 3.24 11.19 7.36
N VAL A 198 3.67 9.93 7.40
CA VAL A 198 2.95 8.77 6.84
C VAL A 198 2.44 7.88 7.96
N ASP A 199 1.18 7.45 7.88
CA ASP A 199 0.62 6.42 8.77
C ASP A 199 1.20 5.03 8.45
N GLU A 200 2.25 4.65 9.16
CA GLU A 200 2.89 3.33 9.01
C GLU A 200 1.98 2.15 9.40
N TYR A 201 0.90 2.37 10.16
CA TYR A 201 -0.07 1.30 10.43
C TYR A 201 -0.89 0.94 9.19
N GLY A 202 -1.13 1.92 8.33
CA GLY A 202 -1.88 1.74 7.09
C GLY A 202 -1.02 1.16 5.96
N ILE A 203 0.09 1.82 5.64
CA ILE A 203 0.90 1.50 4.47
C ILE A 203 2.08 0.55 4.77
N GLY A 204 2.49 0.43 6.02
CA GLY A 204 3.76 -0.17 6.42
C GLY A 204 4.91 0.84 6.39
N GLY A 205 6.14 0.39 6.67
CA GLY A 205 7.33 1.22 6.58
C GLY A 205 7.83 1.36 5.13
N PHE A 206 8.93 2.10 4.96
CA PHE A 206 9.54 2.32 3.63
C PHE A 206 9.87 1.01 2.91
N ALA A 207 10.37 -0.01 3.62
CA ALA A 207 10.72 -1.30 3.01
C ALA A 207 9.48 -2.03 2.45
N GLU A 208 8.35 -1.98 3.16
CA GLU A 208 7.08 -2.53 2.70
C GLU A 208 6.54 -1.78 1.47
N CYS A 209 6.78 -0.47 1.38
CA CYS A 209 6.47 0.33 0.19
C CYS A 209 7.28 -0.12 -1.03
N VAL A 210 8.57 -0.41 -0.86
CA VAL A 210 9.40 -0.96 -1.94
C VAL A 210 8.88 -2.33 -2.39
N ASP A 211 8.56 -3.22 -1.44
CA ASP A 211 7.95 -4.52 -1.75
C ASP A 211 6.63 -4.36 -2.51
N MET A 212 5.79 -3.40 -2.11
CA MET A 212 4.52 -3.07 -2.77
C MET A 212 4.73 -2.58 -4.19
N MET A 213 5.72 -1.70 -4.41
CA MET A 213 6.02 -1.12 -5.71
C MET A 213 6.39 -2.19 -6.75
N PHE A 214 7.20 -3.19 -6.37
CA PHE A 214 7.65 -4.24 -7.26
C PHE A 214 6.80 -5.52 -7.25
N LYS A 215 5.74 -5.55 -6.45
CA LYS A 215 4.81 -6.68 -6.44
C LYS A 215 4.01 -6.72 -7.75
N ASP A 216 3.78 -7.94 -8.26
CA ASP A 216 2.88 -8.12 -9.41
C ASP A 216 1.53 -7.46 -9.11
N LYS A 217 1.16 -6.49 -9.93
CA LYS A 217 -0.13 -5.82 -9.84
C LYS A 217 -1.12 -6.53 -10.75
N GLU A 218 -2.32 -6.74 -10.25
CA GLU A 218 -3.41 -7.22 -11.07
C GLU A 218 -3.69 -6.18 -12.17
N GLU A 219 -3.87 -6.64 -13.39
CA GLU A 219 -4.28 -5.78 -14.49
C GLU A 219 -5.62 -5.12 -14.13
N ILE A 220 -5.65 -3.80 -14.09
CA ILE A 220 -6.87 -3.06 -13.78
C ILE A 220 -7.81 -3.20 -14.97
N CYS A 221 -8.64 -4.24 -14.94
CA CYS A 221 -9.72 -4.40 -15.91
C CYS A 221 -10.82 -3.37 -15.58
N ARG A 222 -10.85 -2.26 -16.31
CA ARG A 222 -11.89 -1.24 -16.14
C ARG A 222 -13.15 -1.66 -16.88
N THR A 223 -14.14 -2.11 -16.13
CA THR A 223 -15.50 -2.25 -16.65
C THR A 223 -16.17 -0.88 -16.68
N PRO A 224 -16.97 -0.57 -17.73
CA PRO A 224 -17.78 0.64 -17.74
C PRO A 224 -18.62 0.76 -16.46
N MET A 225 -18.66 1.95 -15.87
CA MET A 225 -19.43 2.21 -14.67
C MET A 225 -20.92 1.90 -14.90
N ASN A 226 -21.51 1.10 -14.03
CA ASN A 226 -22.93 0.79 -14.01
C ASN A 226 -23.51 1.23 -12.66
N ALA A 227 -24.26 2.32 -12.65
CA ALA A 227 -24.82 2.89 -11.43
C ALA A 227 -25.72 1.91 -10.67
N ALA A 228 -26.55 1.15 -11.37
CA ALA A 228 -27.45 0.19 -10.73
C ALA A 228 -26.69 -0.97 -10.05
N ASP A 229 -25.63 -1.48 -10.68
CA ASP A 229 -24.82 -2.59 -10.12
C ASP A 229 -24.03 -2.13 -8.90
N LEU A 230 -23.48 -0.91 -8.91
CA LEU A 230 -22.76 -0.33 -7.78
C LEU A 230 -23.71 -0.06 -6.60
N LEU A 231 -24.88 0.51 -6.86
CA LEU A 231 -25.81 0.95 -5.82
C LEU A 231 -26.63 -0.19 -5.19
N ARG A 232 -26.93 -1.25 -5.94
CA ARG A 232 -27.79 -2.35 -5.48
C ARG A 232 -27.27 -3.02 -4.20
N GLY A 233 -25.97 -3.02 -3.98
CA GLY A 233 -25.32 -3.59 -2.79
C GLY A 233 -25.32 -2.70 -1.55
N TRP A 234 -25.79 -1.46 -1.66
CA TRP A 234 -25.73 -0.51 -0.55
C TRP A 234 -26.67 -0.89 0.60
N ALA A 235 -26.22 -0.63 1.82
CA ALA A 235 -26.95 -0.99 3.06
C ALA A 235 -28.31 -0.28 3.23
N MET A 236 -28.54 0.83 2.52
CA MET A 236 -29.81 1.53 2.52
C MET A 236 -30.97 0.71 1.91
N PHE A 237 -30.65 -0.31 1.11
CA PHE A 237 -31.66 -1.18 0.51
C PHE A 237 -31.80 -2.50 1.25
N ASP A 238 -33.03 -3.05 1.31
CA ASP A 238 -33.31 -4.37 1.82
C ASP A 238 -32.49 -5.44 1.07
N GLN A 239 -31.44 -5.95 1.68
CA GLN A 239 -30.63 -7.00 1.09
C GLN A 239 -31.40 -8.33 1.08
N PRO A 240 -31.42 -9.10 -0.03
CA PRO A 240 -31.98 -10.44 -0.02
C PRO A 240 -31.25 -11.26 1.06
N LYS A 241 -32.00 -11.88 1.98
CA LYS A 241 -31.43 -12.73 3.04
C LYS A 241 -30.50 -13.76 2.39
N GLN A 242 -29.20 -13.54 2.46
CA GLN A 242 -28.22 -14.54 2.05
C GLN A 242 -28.48 -15.80 2.87
N LYS A 243 -28.86 -16.88 2.20
CA LYS A 243 -28.90 -18.21 2.84
C LYS A 243 -27.48 -18.49 3.34
N ASP A 244 -27.37 -18.56 4.66
CA ASP A 244 -26.11 -18.68 5.41
C ASP A 244 -25.32 -19.91 4.94
N SER A 245 -24.53 -19.76 3.87
CA SER A 245 -23.60 -20.77 3.36
C SER A 245 -22.40 -20.97 4.31
N ARG A 246 -22.24 -20.11 5.33
CA ARG A 246 -21.16 -20.20 6.32
C ARG A 246 -21.25 -21.42 7.22
N LYS A 247 -22.43 -22.04 7.38
CA LYS A 247 -22.59 -23.24 8.23
C LYS A 247 -21.98 -24.52 7.62
N LYS A 248 -21.64 -24.56 6.33
CA LYS A 248 -20.99 -25.74 5.72
C LYS A 248 -19.46 -25.70 5.77
N ASN A 249 -18.84 -24.51 5.79
CA ASN A 249 -17.38 -24.42 5.80
C ASN A 249 -16.73 -24.51 7.20
N THR A 250 -17.46 -24.20 8.27
CA THR A 250 -16.93 -24.34 9.64
C THR A 250 -16.79 -25.81 10.07
N LYS A 251 -17.57 -26.74 9.50
CA LYS A 251 -17.39 -28.17 9.77
C LYS A 251 -16.21 -28.80 9.03
N ALA A 252 -15.81 -28.25 7.86
CA ALA A 252 -14.66 -28.72 7.11
C ALA A 252 -13.33 -28.22 7.71
N LEU A 253 -13.31 -26.96 8.21
CA LEU A 253 -12.13 -26.39 8.87
C LEU A 253 -11.86 -27.00 10.27
N SER A 254 -12.90 -27.42 10.98
CA SER A 254 -12.74 -28.05 12.30
C SER A 254 -12.24 -29.51 12.24
N GLN A 255 -12.32 -30.15 11.08
CA GLN A 255 -11.77 -31.51 10.88
C GLN A 255 -10.33 -31.50 10.36
N ALA A 256 -9.87 -30.42 9.71
CA ALA A 256 -8.49 -30.27 9.24
C ALA A 256 -7.51 -29.86 10.36
N ALA A 257 -8.00 -29.35 11.49
CA ALA A 257 -7.17 -28.88 12.61
C ALA A 257 -6.80 -29.96 13.64
N LYS A 258 -7.07 -31.23 13.39
CA LYS A 258 -6.66 -32.36 14.27
C LYS A 258 -5.43 -33.13 13.75
N GLY A 259 -4.45 -32.39 13.22
CA GLY A 259 -3.10 -32.89 13.13
C GLY A 259 -2.51 -33.01 14.54
N LYS A 260 -2.16 -34.24 14.97
CA LYS A 260 -1.45 -34.46 16.23
C LYS A 260 -0.17 -33.64 16.24
N PRO A 261 0.17 -32.92 17.35
CA PRO A 261 1.45 -32.25 17.44
C PRO A 261 2.55 -33.34 17.38
N GLU A 262 3.46 -33.18 16.43
CA GLU A 262 4.70 -33.97 16.43
C GLU A 262 5.42 -33.73 17.75
N LYS A 263 5.60 -34.78 18.51
CA LYS A 263 6.39 -34.75 19.75
C LYS A 263 7.81 -34.38 19.37
N LYS A 264 8.29 -33.21 19.84
CA LYS A 264 9.72 -32.93 19.87
C LYS A 264 10.41 -34.11 20.53
N THR A 265 11.14 -34.89 19.79
CA THR A 265 11.97 -35.98 20.28
C THR A 265 13.08 -35.34 21.15
N LYS A 266 12.97 -35.44 22.48
CA LYS A 266 14.05 -35.10 23.37
C LYS A 266 15.20 -36.05 23.04
N ILE A 267 16.34 -35.47 22.64
CA ILE A 267 17.57 -36.24 22.37
C ILE A 267 17.96 -36.96 23.66
N GLY A 268 17.96 -38.28 23.61
CA GLY A 268 18.35 -39.11 24.76
C GLY A 268 19.85 -39.05 24.98
N ARG A 269 20.29 -39.21 26.24
CA ARG A 269 21.72 -39.20 26.61
C ARG A 269 22.59 -40.13 25.76
N ASN A 270 22.04 -41.20 25.27
CA ASN A 270 22.73 -42.25 24.48
C ASN A 270 22.57 -42.14 22.98
N ASP A 271 21.76 -41.17 22.50
CA ASP A 271 21.54 -40.96 21.07
C ASP A 271 22.80 -40.40 20.39
N PRO A 272 22.96 -40.57 19.08
CA PRO A 272 24.03 -39.94 18.33
C PRO A 272 24.02 -38.43 18.54
N CYS A 273 25.18 -37.84 18.78
CA CYS A 273 25.28 -36.40 19.02
C CYS A 273 24.87 -35.62 17.77
N PRO A 274 23.97 -34.63 17.88
CA PRO A 274 23.51 -33.83 16.73
C PRO A 274 24.62 -32.99 16.07
N CYS A 275 25.78 -32.85 16.70
CA CYS A 275 26.94 -32.16 16.12
C CYS A 275 27.66 -32.95 15.01
N GLY A 276 27.18 -34.17 14.65
CA GLY A 276 27.77 -35.01 13.61
C GLY A 276 29.07 -35.70 13.96
N SER A 277 29.53 -35.65 15.24
CA SER A 277 30.80 -36.25 15.70
C SER A 277 30.80 -37.76 15.75
N GLY A 278 29.67 -38.44 15.52
CA GLY A 278 29.51 -39.90 15.66
C GLY A 278 29.56 -40.41 17.12
N LYS A 279 29.78 -39.55 18.14
CA LYS A 279 29.77 -39.91 19.54
C LYS A 279 28.37 -39.82 20.14
N LYS A 280 28.12 -40.52 21.26
CA LYS A 280 26.87 -40.40 22.04
C LYS A 280 26.76 -38.98 22.63
N TYR A 281 25.52 -38.41 22.68
CA TYR A 281 25.26 -37.06 23.15
C TYR A 281 25.88 -36.75 24.51
N LYS A 282 25.79 -37.69 25.49
CA LYS A 282 26.42 -37.57 26.82
C LYS A 282 27.95 -37.53 26.82
N GLN A 283 28.58 -38.00 25.76
CA GLN A 283 30.06 -38.04 25.64
C GLN A 283 30.62 -36.92 24.75
N CYS A 284 29.73 -36.07 24.21
CA CYS A 284 30.13 -35.03 23.28
C CYS A 284 29.65 -33.62 23.70
N CYS A 285 28.35 -33.35 23.58
CA CYS A 285 27.84 -31.99 23.75
C CYS A 285 26.92 -31.79 24.95
N MET A 286 26.64 -32.85 25.75
CA MET A 286 25.70 -32.75 26.85
C MET A 286 26.15 -31.83 27.99
N ASP A 287 27.43 -31.80 28.30
CA ASP A 287 28.04 -31.04 29.42
C ASP A 287 28.93 -29.89 28.91
N LYS A 288 28.95 -29.61 27.61
CA LYS A 288 29.62 -28.42 27.09
C LYS A 288 28.62 -27.27 27.08
N PRO A 289 29.04 -26.06 27.55
CA PRO A 289 28.27 -24.88 27.21
C PRO A 289 28.06 -24.91 25.69
N GLN A 290 26.80 -24.90 25.23
CA GLN A 290 26.51 -24.84 23.81
C GLN A 290 27.23 -23.59 23.31
N ALA A 291 28.31 -23.81 22.53
CA ALA A 291 28.83 -22.74 21.69
C ALA A 291 27.62 -22.18 20.90
N PRO A 292 27.55 -20.87 20.71
CA PRO A 292 26.47 -20.31 19.88
C PRO A 292 26.44 -21.14 18.61
N ILE A 293 25.33 -21.82 18.37
CA ILE A 293 25.11 -22.51 17.11
C ILE A 293 25.08 -21.38 16.10
N ASP A 294 26.15 -21.23 15.32
CA ASP A 294 26.16 -20.42 14.11
C ASP A 294 25.20 -21.11 13.12
N THR A 295 23.92 -21.04 13.42
CA THR A 295 22.87 -21.47 12.53
C THR A 295 22.75 -20.42 11.42
N VAL A 296 23.71 -20.47 10.50
CA VAL A 296 23.54 -19.87 9.19
C VAL A 296 22.34 -20.58 8.58
N GLU A 297 21.30 -19.82 8.28
CA GLU A 297 20.12 -20.34 7.59
C GLU A 297 20.55 -21.12 6.35
N THR A 298 19.92 -22.26 6.13
CA THR A 298 20.13 -23.05 4.90
C THR A 298 19.69 -22.25 3.66
N ALA A 299 20.18 -22.64 2.51
CA ALA A 299 19.75 -22.01 1.25
C ALA A 299 18.23 -22.08 1.06
N GLN A 300 17.57 -23.15 1.54
CA GLN A 300 16.11 -23.29 1.47
C GLN A 300 15.39 -22.30 2.43
N GLU A 301 15.92 -22.09 3.63
CA GLU A 301 15.38 -21.11 4.58
C GLU A 301 15.55 -19.68 4.05
N LYS A 302 16.71 -19.34 3.50
CA LYS A 302 16.94 -18.05 2.83
C LYS A 302 15.94 -17.84 1.69
N GLN A 303 15.74 -18.83 0.82
CA GLN A 303 14.77 -18.78 -0.26
C GLN A 303 13.33 -18.58 0.23
N LYS A 304 12.95 -19.22 1.34
CA LYS A 304 11.63 -19.02 1.95
C LYS A 304 11.39 -17.55 2.32
N TRP A 305 12.39 -16.91 2.94
CA TRP A 305 12.28 -15.51 3.40
C TRP A 305 12.40 -14.50 2.25
N LEU A 306 13.16 -14.84 1.21
CA LEU A 306 13.26 -14.02 0.00
C LEU A 306 12.09 -14.23 -0.99
N LYS A 307 11.08 -15.02 -0.63
CA LYS A 307 9.93 -15.25 -1.52
C LYS A 307 9.19 -13.96 -1.92
N ASN A 308 9.11 -13.00 -1.01
CA ASN A 308 8.45 -11.72 -1.23
C ASN A 308 9.43 -10.61 -1.65
N TYR A 309 10.73 -10.89 -1.65
CA TYR A 309 11.71 -9.94 -2.15
C TYR A 309 11.49 -9.74 -3.66
N PRO A 310 11.52 -8.50 -4.17
CA PRO A 310 11.34 -8.24 -5.60
C PRO A 310 12.52 -8.80 -6.40
N ILE A 311 12.44 -10.09 -6.72
CA ILE A 311 13.48 -10.81 -7.44
C ILE A 311 13.21 -10.70 -8.94
N SER A 312 14.29 -10.46 -9.71
CA SER A 312 14.23 -10.65 -11.13
C SER A 312 13.81 -12.07 -11.47
N ALA A 313 12.83 -12.21 -12.34
CA ALA A 313 12.49 -13.51 -12.88
C ALA A 313 13.68 -14.06 -13.67
N THR A 314 13.91 -15.37 -13.58
CA THR A 314 14.89 -16.10 -14.45
C THR A 314 14.55 -15.95 -15.94
N LYS A 315 13.33 -15.54 -16.27
CA LYS A 315 12.88 -15.11 -17.60
C LYS A 315 12.20 -13.76 -17.46
N ARG A 316 12.71 -12.74 -18.15
CA ARG A 316 12.05 -11.44 -18.27
C ARG A 316 10.79 -11.61 -19.10
N GLU A 317 9.67 -11.12 -18.57
CA GLU A 317 8.40 -11.01 -19.27
C GLU A 317 8.30 -9.62 -19.89
N GLU A 318 7.77 -9.55 -21.11
CA GLU A 318 7.59 -8.27 -21.82
C GLU A 318 6.61 -7.38 -21.05
N GLY A 319 6.97 -6.12 -20.81
CA GLY A 319 6.17 -5.14 -20.07
C GLY A 319 6.30 -5.18 -18.54
N LYS A 320 7.04 -6.15 -17.95
CA LYS A 320 7.34 -6.15 -16.52
C LYS A 320 8.59 -5.36 -16.19
N ILE A 321 8.56 -4.68 -15.05
CA ILE A 321 9.65 -3.87 -14.51
C ILE A 321 10.33 -4.68 -13.39
N TYR A 322 11.66 -4.67 -13.37
CA TYR A 322 12.49 -5.43 -12.43
C TYR A 322 13.44 -4.51 -11.67
N LEU A 323 13.86 -4.90 -10.48
CA LEU A 323 14.85 -4.17 -9.67
C LEU A 323 16.15 -3.90 -10.44
N GLU A 324 16.60 -4.83 -11.27
CA GLU A 324 17.80 -4.71 -12.09
C GLU A 324 17.69 -3.65 -13.20
N ASP A 325 16.53 -3.11 -13.45
CA ASP A 325 16.35 -2.01 -14.38
C ASP A 325 16.78 -0.67 -13.74
N PHE A 326 16.87 -0.63 -12.41
CA PHE A 326 17.19 0.58 -11.63
C PHE A 326 18.45 0.44 -10.78
N PHE A 327 18.80 -0.77 -10.33
CA PHE A 327 19.90 -1.02 -9.41
C PHE A 327 20.87 -2.07 -9.95
N ASP A 328 22.15 -1.87 -9.68
CA ASP A 328 23.18 -2.85 -10.05
C ASP A 328 23.15 -4.10 -9.16
N SER A 329 23.76 -5.18 -9.67
CA SER A 329 23.76 -6.48 -8.99
C SER A 329 24.42 -6.47 -7.60
N GLU A 330 25.46 -5.64 -7.39
CA GLU A 330 26.15 -5.53 -6.11
C GLU A 330 25.23 -4.88 -5.06
N SER A 331 24.48 -3.82 -5.44
CA SER A 331 23.50 -3.17 -4.59
C SER A 331 22.36 -4.12 -4.22
N ILE A 332 21.85 -4.88 -5.19
CA ILE A 332 20.81 -5.88 -4.96
C ILE A 332 21.29 -7.01 -4.02
N GLU A 333 22.54 -7.44 -4.14
CA GLU A 333 23.11 -8.43 -3.21
C GLU A 333 23.26 -7.90 -1.79
N ILE A 334 23.69 -6.65 -1.63
CA ILE A 334 23.75 -6.00 -0.30
C ILE A 334 22.36 -5.90 0.28
N ASP A 335 21.41 -5.42 -0.48
CA ASP A 335 20.04 -5.23 -0.04
C ASP A 335 19.35 -6.56 0.34
N LYS A 336 19.57 -7.65 -0.41
CA LYS A 336 19.10 -9.00 -0.02
C LYS A 336 19.59 -9.43 1.36
N LEU A 337 20.83 -9.10 1.71
CA LEU A 337 21.37 -9.40 3.04
C LEU A 337 20.70 -8.54 4.11
N LEU A 338 20.49 -7.25 3.83
CA LEU A 338 19.78 -6.34 4.72
C LEU A 338 18.33 -6.79 4.91
N TYR A 339 17.66 -7.18 3.84
CA TYR A 339 16.29 -7.71 3.88
C TYR A 339 16.19 -8.98 4.75
N LEU A 340 17.11 -9.94 4.59
CA LEU A 340 17.17 -11.14 5.43
C LEU A 340 17.44 -10.83 6.91
N ALA A 341 18.17 -9.74 7.19
CA ALA A 341 18.46 -9.31 8.55
C ALA A 341 17.31 -8.57 9.22
N LEU A 342 16.68 -7.64 8.51
CA LEU A 342 15.84 -6.60 9.09
C LEU A 342 14.34 -6.80 8.81
N MET A 343 13.95 -7.55 7.77
CA MET A 343 12.54 -7.78 7.45
C MET A 343 11.76 -8.36 8.64
N HIS A 344 10.52 -7.92 8.79
CA HIS A 344 9.63 -8.52 9.77
C HIS A 344 9.28 -9.95 9.36
N ARG A 345 9.57 -10.92 10.24
CA ARG A 345 9.23 -12.34 10.02
C ARG A 345 8.01 -12.69 10.85
N PRO A 346 6.82 -12.85 10.23
CA PRO A 346 5.63 -13.27 10.96
C PRO A 346 5.82 -14.69 11.48
N THR A 347 6.12 -14.82 12.77
CA THR A 347 6.20 -16.10 13.45
C THR A 347 5.06 -16.23 14.45
N PRO A 348 4.32 -17.35 14.47
CA PRO A 348 3.34 -17.61 15.50
C PRO A 348 3.99 -17.51 16.89
N ILE A 349 3.25 -17.03 17.90
CA ILE A 349 3.76 -16.80 19.26
C ILE A 349 4.46 -18.05 19.83
N TRP A 350 3.97 -19.25 19.49
CA TRP A 350 4.55 -20.52 19.93
C TRP A 350 5.81 -20.99 19.15
N GLN A 351 6.18 -20.29 18.09
CA GLN A 351 7.40 -20.52 17.29
C GLN A 351 8.41 -19.38 17.43
N ARG A 352 8.17 -18.44 18.37
CA ARG A 352 9.06 -17.31 18.57
C ARG A 352 10.46 -17.80 18.91
N GLU A 353 11.41 -17.41 18.10
CA GLU A 353 12.83 -17.68 18.34
C GLU A 353 13.32 -16.90 19.55
N ALA A 354 14.34 -17.42 20.25
CA ALA A 354 15.00 -16.68 21.32
C ALA A 354 15.70 -15.43 20.76
N ASP A 355 15.70 -14.34 21.51
CA ASP A 355 16.25 -13.05 21.07
C ASP A 355 17.73 -13.12 20.68
N ASP A 356 18.51 -13.95 21.33
CA ASP A 356 19.92 -14.19 21.02
C ASP A 356 20.12 -14.91 19.68
N VAL A 357 19.24 -15.83 19.30
CA VAL A 357 19.28 -16.49 17.98
C VAL A 357 18.95 -15.48 16.89
N VAL A 358 17.90 -14.67 17.10
CA VAL A 358 17.49 -13.60 16.16
C VAL A 358 18.61 -12.57 16.01
N ASN A 359 19.19 -12.11 17.12
CA ASN A 359 20.27 -11.11 17.13
C ASN A 359 21.55 -11.65 16.46
N ASN A 360 21.89 -12.91 16.68
CA ASN A 360 23.05 -13.53 16.04
C ASN A 360 22.86 -13.64 14.53
N ARG A 361 21.68 -14.06 14.08
CA ARG A 361 21.33 -14.09 12.65
C ARG A 361 21.42 -12.72 12.00
N LYS A 362 20.82 -11.69 12.63
CA LYS A 362 20.91 -10.30 12.16
C LYS A 362 22.36 -9.85 12.07
N ARG A 363 23.18 -10.12 13.09
CA ARG A 363 24.60 -9.77 13.12
C ARG A 363 25.36 -10.37 11.94
N ILE A 364 25.14 -11.66 11.62
CA ILE A 364 25.81 -12.34 10.51
C ILE A 364 25.50 -11.67 9.18
N TYR A 365 24.21 -11.48 8.87
CA TYR A 365 23.82 -10.86 7.62
C TYR A 365 24.28 -9.41 7.48
N LEU A 366 24.13 -8.61 8.55
CA LEU A 366 24.57 -7.22 8.53
C LEU A 366 26.10 -7.10 8.40
N SER A 367 26.88 -8.02 9.00
CA SER A 367 28.33 -8.05 8.85
C SER A 367 28.75 -8.39 7.42
N GLU A 368 28.06 -9.35 6.77
CA GLU A 368 28.31 -9.68 5.36
C GLU A 368 27.93 -8.52 4.44
N ALA A 369 26.78 -7.87 4.71
CA ALA A 369 26.36 -6.67 3.98
C ALA A 369 27.38 -5.54 4.11
N PHE A 370 27.89 -5.29 5.33
CA PHE A 370 28.94 -4.29 5.58
C PHE A 370 30.23 -4.56 4.81
N ALA A 371 30.66 -5.81 4.74
CA ALA A 371 31.87 -6.17 3.99
C ALA A 371 31.73 -5.88 2.48
N LYS A 372 30.56 -6.16 1.89
CA LYS A 372 30.25 -5.83 0.50
C LYS A 372 30.10 -4.33 0.28
N PHE A 373 29.37 -3.65 1.17
CA PHE A 373 29.19 -2.20 1.17
C PHE A 373 30.55 -1.46 1.18
N LYS A 374 31.46 -1.85 2.07
CA LYS A 374 32.79 -1.22 2.19
C LYS A 374 33.57 -1.33 0.88
N LYS A 375 33.57 -2.50 0.23
CA LYS A 375 34.19 -2.67 -1.10
C LYS A 375 33.57 -1.79 -2.16
N LYS A 376 32.23 -1.67 -2.13
CA LYS A 376 31.50 -0.88 -3.14
C LYS A 376 31.78 0.61 -2.99
N ILE A 377 31.75 1.17 -1.78
CA ILE A 377 32.06 2.59 -1.57
C ILE A 377 33.50 2.95 -1.94
N GLU A 378 34.45 2.04 -1.71
CA GLU A 378 35.84 2.22 -2.13
C GLU A 378 35.98 2.18 -3.66
N LYS A 379 35.31 1.25 -4.32
CA LYS A 379 35.32 1.07 -5.79
C LYS A 379 34.66 2.27 -6.51
N GLU A 380 33.55 2.74 -6.00
CA GLU A 380 32.73 3.82 -6.61
C GLU A 380 33.12 5.22 -6.11
N ASP A 381 34.12 5.33 -5.22
CA ASP A 381 34.61 6.58 -4.59
C ASP A 381 33.53 7.38 -3.87
N ILE A 382 32.56 6.68 -3.22
CA ILE A 382 31.45 7.29 -2.49
C ILE A 382 31.96 7.90 -1.18
N LYS A 383 31.55 9.12 -0.89
CA LYS A 383 32.06 9.89 0.26
C LYS A 383 31.07 10.01 1.40
N THR A 384 29.76 9.97 1.13
CA THR A 384 28.72 10.19 2.14
C THR A 384 27.63 9.08 2.09
N PHE A 385 26.94 8.89 3.21
CA PHE A 385 25.78 8.02 3.24
C PHE A 385 24.66 8.51 2.31
N GLN A 386 24.44 9.82 2.27
CA GLN A 386 23.46 10.39 1.36
C GLN A 386 23.73 10.02 -0.09
N GLU A 387 24.99 10.17 -0.55
CA GLU A 387 25.38 9.81 -1.92
C GLU A 387 25.14 8.33 -2.21
N TYR A 388 25.41 7.44 -1.24
CA TYR A 388 25.14 6.01 -1.38
C TYR A 388 23.63 5.74 -1.41
N ASP A 389 22.88 6.33 -0.47
CA ASP A 389 21.45 6.09 -0.33
C ASP A 389 20.67 6.56 -1.55
N GLU A 390 21.06 7.67 -2.16
CA GLU A 390 20.42 8.17 -3.40
C GLU A 390 20.64 7.24 -4.60
N LYS A 391 21.81 6.58 -4.68
CA LYS A 391 22.18 5.77 -5.85
C LYS A 391 21.93 4.27 -5.71
N TYR A 392 22.06 3.74 -4.49
CA TYR A 392 22.24 2.30 -4.29
C TYR A 392 21.37 1.67 -3.21
N SER A 393 20.81 2.45 -2.27
CA SER A 393 19.95 1.90 -1.23
C SER A 393 18.55 1.59 -1.77
N ILE A 394 18.08 0.36 -1.52
CA ILE A 394 16.78 -0.12 -1.97
C ILE A 394 15.78 -0.07 -0.79
N HIS A 395 15.80 -1.04 0.12
CA HIS A 395 14.86 -1.11 1.25
C HIS A 395 15.32 -0.34 2.49
N TYR A 396 16.64 -0.28 2.76
CA TYR A 396 17.17 0.24 4.01
C TYR A 396 18.25 1.29 3.77
N GLN A 397 18.17 2.42 4.48
CA GLN A 397 19.19 3.47 4.41
C GLN A 397 20.43 3.09 5.22
N CYS A 398 21.61 3.56 4.79
CA CYS A 398 22.89 3.24 5.39
C CYS A 398 22.94 3.50 6.89
N ARG A 399 22.46 4.66 7.33
CA ARG A 399 22.52 5.04 8.74
C ARG A 399 21.71 4.09 9.62
N GLU A 400 20.55 3.67 9.16
CA GLU A 400 19.64 2.78 9.87
C GLU A 400 20.28 1.42 10.15
N TRP A 401 20.68 0.69 9.10
CA TRP A 401 21.18 -0.66 9.29
C TRP A 401 22.60 -0.72 9.90
N MET A 402 23.42 0.32 9.70
CA MET A 402 24.73 0.40 10.36
C MET A 402 24.62 0.63 11.85
N GLU A 403 23.64 1.41 12.31
CA GLU A 403 23.38 1.58 13.73
C GLU A 403 22.91 0.26 14.37
N HIS A 404 22.03 -0.48 13.69
CA HIS A 404 21.64 -1.83 14.11
C HIS A 404 22.85 -2.78 14.22
N LEU A 405 23.73 -2.79 13.23
CA LEU A 405 24.96 -3.58 13.26
C LEU A 405 25.84 -3.18 14.44
N ARG A 406 26.05 -1.88 14.64
CA ARG A 406 26.87 -1.35 15.74
C ARG A 406 26.36 -1.80 17.11
N MET A 407 25.04 -1.70 17.35
CA MET A 407 24.42 -2.17 18.59
C MET A 407 24.60 -3.67 18.81
N LEU A 408 24.48 -4.48 17.77
CA LEU A 408 24.68 -5.94 17.87
C LEU A 408 26.15 -6.30 18.15
N LEU A 409 27.10 -5.60 17.53
CA LEU A 409 28.53 -5.81 17.74
C LEU A 409 28.99 -5.41 19.15
N GLN A 410 28.43 -4.35 19.73
CA GLN A 410 28.67 -3.97 21.11
C GLN A 410 28.26 -5.07 22.09
N LYS A 411 27.16 -5.76 21.83
CA LYS A 411 26.65 -6.86 22.65
C LYS A 411 27.45 -8.16 22.47
N SER A 412 27.98 -8.41 21.27
CA SER A 412 28.70 -9.66 20.95
C SER A 412 30.17 -9.65 21.30
N GLY A 413 30.77 -8.46 21.59
CA GLY A 413 32.20 -8.33 21.95
C GLY A 413 33.14 -8.38 20.73
N ASP A 414 32.65 -8.29 19.49
CA ASP A 414 33.51 -8.25 18.31
C ASP A 414 34.06 -6.82 18.11
N GLY A 415 35.17 -6.54 18.80
CA GLY A 415 35.78 -5.21 18.88
C GLY A 415 36.39 -4.73 17.56
N GLU A 416 36.97 -5.62 16.77
CA GLU A 416 37.63 -5.25 15.49
C GLU A 416 36.60 -4.79 14.45
N LEU A 417 35.53 -5.56 14.27
CA LEU A 417 34.47 -5.19 13.35
C LEU A 417 33.73 -3.94 13.82
N LEU A 418 33.46 -3.81 15.12
CA LEU A 418 32.84 -2.63 15.72
C LEU A 418 33.66 -1.36 15.44
N GLU A 419 34.99 -1.42 15.58
CA GLU A 419 35.87 -0.30 15.25
C GLU A 419 35.80 0.05 13.78
N SER A 420 35.83 -0.95 12.87
CA SER A 420 35.72 -0.73 11.43
C SER A 420 34.40 -0.06 11.03
N VAL A 421 33.26 -0.53 11.58
CA VAL A 421 31.94 0.09 11.34
C VAL A 421 31.91 1.52 11.87
N THR A 422 32.43 1.74 13.08
CA THR A 422 32.44 3.07 13.71
C THR A 422 33.29 4.08 12.92
N GLN A 423 34.45 3.65 12.41
CA GLN A 423 35.30 4.49 11.56
C GLN A 423 34.62 4.80 10.21
N CYS A 424 33.96 3.82 9.61
CA CYS A 424 33.18 4.02 8.41
C CYS A 424 32.07 5.04 8.61
N CYS A 425 31.29 4.91 9.69
CA CYS A 425 30.23 5.88 10.02
C CYS A 425 30.78 7.31 10.22
N LYS A 426 31.94 7.46 10.86
CA LYS A 426 32.56 8.80 11.03
C LYS A 426 33.07 9.40 9.72
N LYS A 427 33.52 8.57 8.79
CA LYS A 427 34.05 9.03 7.50
C LYS A 427 32.97 9.46 6.54
N MET A 428 31.78 8.85 6.62
CA MET A 428 30.68 9.00 5.67
C MET A 428 29.54 9.90 6.17
N GLN A 429 29.70 10.55 7.30
CA GLN A 429 28.70 11.48 7.86
C GLN A 429 28.55 12.75 7.03
#